data_83c289e20985870876ba553b22a87f67
#
_entry.id   83c289e20985870876ba553b22a87f67
#
_cell.length_a   1.000
_cell.length_b   1.000
_cell.length_c   1.000
_cell.angle_alpha   90.00
_cell.angle_beta   90.00
_cell.angle_gamma   90.00
#
_symmetry.space_group_name_H-M   'P 1'
#
loop_
_entity.id
_entity.type
_entity.pdbx_description
1 polymer ?
#
loop_
_entity_poly.entity_id
_entity_poly.type
_entity_poly.pdbx_seq_one_letter_code
_entity_poly.pdbx_strand_id
1 'polypeptide(L)'
;MAEDQRPQPRDVIIRGGDGEVLGQARTSPVRVPGQGVEFQVAMNDGRVVTVQLPPRPRAPGEAPPPMRGPWGRGSTPWLLMLAIVGFAVAIATYPIIRRLTQRLELVRRGVERWGQGDLGARVEEAGNDEVAVLARRFNQAAERVESMVRSHKSLLANASHELRSPLARIRMGLELMEGAPTDCQRREMLRNIGELDQLIEEILLASRLDAKETDIGTFEDVDLTGLAAEECARIDAELEASGDLVVRGVSKLLRRAIRNLLENARRYSDGPIDVQLRQEAGMAMVRVCDRGPGVPPEQRERIFEPFYRLPGASEREGGVGLGLALVRSIAQRHHGSVHCEGRDGGGACFVLRLPA
;
A
#
# COMPACT_ATOMS: atom_id res chain seq x y z
N MET A 1 -33.27 -10.00 -51.62
CA MET A 1 -33.72 -11.00 -52.63
C MET A 1 -33.56 -10.34 -54.01
N ALA A 2 -32.51 -10.67 -54.75
CA ALA A 2 -32.31 -10.19 -56.11
C ALA A 2 -32.94 -11.26 -57.02
N GLU A 3 -34.08 -10.94 -57.59
CA GLU A 3 -34.74 -11.76 -58.58
C GLU A 3 -33.83 -11.91 -59.80
N ASP A 4 -33.41 -13.15 -60.02
CA ASP A 4 -32.53 -13.58 -61.13
C ASP A 4 -33.26 -13.32 -62.44
N GLN A 5 -33.11 -12.13 -63.06
CA GLN A 5 -33.63 -11.77 -64.41
C GLN A 5 -32.81 -12.52 -65.45
N ARG A 6 -32.99 -13.83 -65.57
CA ARG A 6 -32.54 -14.58 -66.76
C ARG A 6 -33.25 -14.06 -67.95
N PRO A 7 -32.59 -13.75 -69.06
CA PRO A 7 -33.22 -13.32 -70.26
C PRO A 7 -34.18 -14.44 -70.79
N GLN A 8 -35.42 -14.09 -70.97
CA GLN A 8 -36.37 -15.08 -71.43
C GLN A 8 -36.02 -15.62 -72.82
N PRO A 9 -36.14 -16.93 -73.02
CA PRO A 9 -35.90 -17.54 -74.34
C PRO A 9 -36.79 -16.98 -75.39
N ARG A 10 -36.23 -16.65 -76.56
CA ARG A 10 -36.95 -16.15 -77.73
C ARG A 10 -36.91 -17.17 -78.87
N ASP A 11 -38.00 -17.28 -79.59
CA ASP A 11 -38.05 -18.08 -80.81
C ASP A 11 -37.32 -17.30 -81.91
N VAL A 12 -36.24 -17.84 -82.46
CA VAL A 12 -35.49 -17.28 -83.59
C VAL A 12 -35.77 -18.18 -84.79
N ILE A 13 -36.35 -17.62 -85.87
CA ILE A 13 -36.67 -18.32 -87.14
C ILE A 13 -35.79 -17.73 -88.21
N ILE A 14 -34.96 -18.56 -88.84
CA ILE A 14 -34.16 -18.16 -90.02
C ILE A 14 -34.88 -18.63 -91.27
N ARG A 15 -35.18 -17.68 -92.20
CA ARG A 15 -35.82 -17.95 -93.47
C ARG A 15 -34.86 -17.71 -94.65
N GLY A 16 -34.92 -18.53 -95.65
CA GLY A 16 -34.27 -18.36 -96.94
C GLY A 16 -34.82 -17.19 -97.73
N GLY A 17 -34.16 -16.78 -98.83
CA GLY A 17 -34.57 -15.70 -99.71
C GLY A 17 -35.89 -15.93 -100.43
N ASP A 18 -36.34 -17.15 -100.48
CA ASP A 18 -37.62 -17.66 -101.04
C ASP A 18 -38.69 -17.82 -100.01
N GLY A 19 -38.44 -17.46 -98.75
CA GLY A 19 -39.41 -17.54 -97.65
C GLY A 19 -39.45 -18.88 -96.88
N GLU A 20 -38.72 -19.90 -97.35
CA GLU A 20 -38.67 -21.18 -96.70
C GLU A 20 -37.95 -21.10 -95.31
N VAL A 21 -38.46 -21.82 -94.32
CA VAL A 21 -37.87 -21.85 -92.97
C VAL A 21 -36.70 -22.79 -92.98
N LEU A 22 -35.46 -22.26 -92.93
CA LEU A 22 -34.23 -22.98 -92.92
C LEU A 22 -33.80 -23.52 -91.53
N GLY A 23 -34.31 -22.88 -90.49
CA GLY A 23 -34.08 -23.30 -89.14
C GLY A 23 -34.88 -22.51 -88.11
N GLN A 24 -35.29 -23.17 -87.04
CA GLN A 24 -35.99 -22.54 -85.94
C GLN A 24 -35.39 -23.08 -84.59
N ALA A 25 -35.12 -22.19 -83.69
CA ALA A 25 -34.67 -22.59 -82.32
C ALA A 25 -35.21 -21.62 -81.26
N ARG A 26 -35.63 -22.19 -80.18
CA ARG A 26 -35.96 -21.42 -78.96
C ARG A 26 -34.66 -21.32 -78.09
N THR A 27 -34.04 -20.18 -78.17
CA THR A 27 -32.72 -20.00 -77.55
C THR A 27 -32.71 -18.78 -76.63
N SER A 28 -31.93 -18.88 -75.55
CA SER A 28 -31.67 -17.76 -74.65
C SER A 28 -30.50 -16.96 -75.17
N PRO A 29 -30.61 -15.63 -75.28
CA PRO A 29 -29.53 -14.79 -75.80
C PRO A 29 -28.36 -14.75 -74.85
N VAL A 30 -27.17 -15.05 -75.35
CA VAL A 30 -25.89 -14.86 -74.58
C VAL A 30 -25.42 -13.45 -74.88
N ARG A 31 -25.26 -12.65 -73.82
CA ARG A 31 -24.62 -11.31 -73.92
C ARG A 31 -23.11 -11.42 -73.85
N VAL A 32 -22.45 -11.12 -74.95
CA VAL A 32 -21.02 -11.02 -74.95
C VAL A 32 -20.64 -9.55 -74.74
N PRO A 33 -19.87 -9.19 -73.66
CA PRO A 33 -19.51 -7.82 -73.41
C PRO A 33 -18.80 -7.19 -74.58
N GLY A 34 -19.35 -6.06 -75.10
CA GLY A 34 -18.80 -5.30 -76.22
C GLY A 34 -19.18 -5.80 -77.63
N GLN A 35 -19.77 -6.99 -77.77
CA GLN A 35 -20.12 -7.58 -79.07
C GLN A 35 -21.62 -7.72 -79.35
N GLY A 36 -22.46 -7.38 -78.41
CA GLY A 36 -23.89 -7.44 -78.59
C GLY A 36 -24.57 -8.76 -78.09
N VAL A 37 -25.62 -9.21 -78.76
CA VAL A 37 -26.37 -10.39 -78.39
C VAL A 37 -26.16 -11.49 -79.43
N GLU A 38 -25.73 -12.66 -79.00
CA GLU A 38 -25.49 -13.80 -79.87
C GLU A 38 -26.57 -14.88 -79.66
N PHE A 39 -27.05 -15.42 -80.82
CA PHE A 39 -27.99 -16.52 -80.83
C PHE A 39 -27.40 -17.66 -81.65
N GLN A 40 -27.47 -18.87 -81.18
CA GLN A 40 -27.09 -20.07 -81.89
C GLN A 40 -28.40 -20.80 -82.39
N VAL A 41 -28.54 -20.99 -83.71
CA VAL A 41 -29.70 -21.67 -84.31
C VAL A 41 -29.21 -22.85 -85.11
N ALA A 42 -29.72 -24.04 -84.85
CA ALA A 42 -29.45 -25.22 -85.65
C ALA A 42 -30.39 -25.18 -86.93
N MET A 43 -29.75 -25.35 -88.08
CA MET A 43 -30.47 -25.42 -89.34
C MET A 43 -30.90 -26.82 -89.65
N ASN A 44 -31.87 -26.98 -90.55
CA ASN A 44 -32.40 -28.27 -90.94
C ASN A 44 -31.43 -29.20 -91.66
N ASP A 45 -30.29 -28.64 -92.13
CA ASP A 45 -29.14 -29.36 -92.76
C ASP A 45 -28.10 -29.82 -91.74
N GLY A 46 -28.32 -29.62 -90.42
CA GLY A 46 -27.43 -30.04 -89.37
C GLY A 46 -26.31 -29.02 -89.07
N ARG A 47 -26.28 -27.87 -89.71
CA ARG A 47 -25.34 -26.80 -89.46
C ARG A 47 -25.85 -25.88 -88.32
N VAL A 48 -24.97 -25.37 -87.52
CA VAL A 48 -25.26 -24.39 -86.49
C VAL A 48 -24.87 -22.99 -87.01
N VAL A 49 -25.80 -22.11 -87.13
CA VAL A 49 -25.56 -20.71 -87.52
C VAL A 49 -25.62 -19.83 -86.27
N THR A 50 -24.56 -19.07 -86.06
CA THR A 50 -24.48 -18.11 -85.01
C THR A 50 -24.84 -16.73 -85.55
N VAL A 51 -25.95 -16.18 -85.05
CA VAL A 51 -26.43 -14.86 -85.41
C VAL A 51 -25.98 -13.86 -84.34
N GLN A 52 -25.17 -12.96 -84.68
CA GLN A 52 -24.67 -11.89 -83.79
C GLN A 52 -25.38 -10.57 -84.15
N LEU A 53 -26.18 -10.05 -83.21
CA LEU A 53 -26.80 -8.75 -83.37
C LEU A 53 -25.86 -7.67 -82.79
N PRO A 54 -25.48 -6.68 -83.61
CA PRO A 54 -24.58 -5.62 -83.09
C PRO A 54 -25.23 -4.84 -81.95
N PRO A 55 -24.47 -4.28 -81.09
CA PRO A 55 -25.01 -3.44 -80.02
C PRO A 55 -25.81 -2.28 -80.67
N ARG A 56 -26.99 -1.99 -80.17
CA ARG A 56 -27.83 -0.91 -80.65
C ARG A 56 -27.06 0.41 -80.61
N PRO A 57 -26.91 1.13 -81.73
CA PRO A 57 -26.28 2.44 -81.72
C PRO A 57 -27.09 3.38 -80.82
N ARG A 58 -26.44 4.06 -79.90
CA ARG A 58 -27.05 5.07 -79.05
C ARG A 58 -27.50 6.25 -79.87
N ALA A 59 -28.69 6.74 -79.61
CA ALA A 59 -29.22 7.97 -80.22
C ALA A 59 -28.31 9.17 -79.70
N PRO A 60 -28.05 10.18 -80.59
CA PRO A 60 -27.34 11.39 -80.12
C PRO A 60 -28.17 12.08 -79.04
N GLY A 61 -27.59 12.16 -77.81
CA GLY A 61 -28.25 12.77 -76.65
C GLY A 61 -28.73 11.80 -75.56
N GLU A 62 -28.56 10.50 -75.75
CA GLU A 62 -28.93 9.52 -74.73
C GLU A 62 -27.81 9.47 -73.71
N ALA A 63 -28.06 10.00 -72.48
CA ALA A 63 -27.09 9.99 -71.41
C ALA A 63 -26.71 8.53 -71.03
N PRO A 64 -25.42 8.27 -70.73
CA PRO A 64 -25.05 6.94 -70.28
C PRO A 64 -25.82 6.57 -69.01
N PRO A 65 -26.26 5.30 -68.88
CA PRO A 65 -26.89 4.87 -67.67
C PRO A 65 -25.97 5.20 -66.47
N PRO A 66 -26.54 5.73 -65.39
CA PRO A 66 -25.71 6.07 -64.24
C PRO A 66 -24.92 4.82 -63.85
N MET A 67 -23.56 4.93 -63.83
CA MET A 67 -22.71 3.88 -63.26
C MET A 67 -23.13 3.70 -61.82
N ARG A 68 -23.94 2.69 -61.54
CA ARG A 68 -24.22 2.24 -60.17
C ARG A 68 -22.96 1.56 -59.64
N GLY A 69 -22.00 2.38 -59.21
CA GLY A 69 -20.91 1.87 -58.41
C GLY A 69 -21.48 1.23 -57.10
N PRO A 70 -20.77 0.34 -56.48
CA PRO A 70 -21.17 -0.28 -55.20
C PRO A 70 -21.48 0.75 -54.09
N TRP A 71 -21.14 2.02 -54.30
CA TRP A 71 -21.32 3.16 -53.37
C TRP A 71 -22.58 4.03 -53.67
N GLY A 72 -23.38 3.67 -54.64
CA GLY A 72 -24.54 4.47 -55.14
C GLY A 72 -25.83 4.35 -54.30
N ARG A 73 -25.87 3.63 -53.22
CA ARG A 73 -26.91 3.74 -52.20
C ARG A 73 -26.36 4.66 -51.11
N GLY A 74 -26.93 5.84 -50.99
CA GLY A 74 -26.47 6.95 -50.17
C GLY A 74 -25.80 6.53 -48.86
N SER A 75 -24.62 7.08 -48.61
CA SER A 75 -23.84 6.92 -47.37
C SER A 75 -24.60 7.32 -46.09
N THR A 76 -25.77 7.94 -46.26
CA THR A 76 -26.63 8.43 -45.18
C THR A 76 -27.05 7.35 -44.18
N PRO A 77 -27.52 6.11 -44.56
CA PRO A 77 -27.93 5.12 -43.59
C PRO A 77 -26.73 4.58 -42.71
N TRP A 78 -25.56 4.47 -43.32
CA TRP A 78 -24.34 4.05 -42.59
C TRP A 78 -23.83 5.10 -41.60
N LEU A 79 -23.87 6.37 -41.99
CA LEU A 79 -23.52 7.49 -41.11
C LEU A 79 -24.51 7.61 -39.94
N LEU A 80 -25.81 7.40 -40.24
CA LEU A 80 -26.85 7.41 -39.22
C LEU A 80 -26.70 6.23 -38.23
N MET A 81 -26.39 5.04 -38.75
CA MET A 81 -26.12 3.88 -37.92
C MET A 81 -24.86 4.12 -37.01
N LEU A 82 -23.78 4.66 -37.57
CA LEU A 82 -22.60 5.03 -36.82
C LEU A 82 -22.89 6.08 -35.72
N ALA A 83 -23.71 7.09 -36.06
CA ALA A 83 -24.12 8.10 -35.11
C ALA A 83 -24.96 7.51 -33.97
N ILE A 84 -25.90 6.60 -34.27
CA ILE A 84 -26.73 5.91 -33.26
C ILE A 84 -25.85 5.05 -32.35
N VAL A 85 -24.91 4.27 -32.90
CA VAL A 85 -23.98 3.43 -32.12
C VAL A 85 -23.09 4.31 -31.25
N GLY A 86 -22.52 5.37 -31.81
CA GLY A 86 -21.69 6.33 -31.07
C GLY A 86 -22.45 6.98 -29.92
N PHE A 87 -23.70 7.39 -30.17
CA PHE A 87 -24.57 7.97 -29.14
C PHE A 87 -24.92 6.95 -28.03
N ALA A 88 -25.26 5.72 -28.42
CA ALA A 88 -25.54 4.65 -27.47
C ALA A 88 -24.33 4.34 -26.57
N VAL A 89 -23.12 4.26 -27.16
CA VAL A 89 -21.88 4.07 -26.42
C VAL A 89 -21.62 5.24 -25.47
N ALA A 90 -21.82 6.48 -25.95
CA ALA A 90 -21.63 7.68 -25.11
C ALA A 90 -22.58 7.69 -23.90
N ILE A 91 -23.89 7.34 -24.12
CA ILE A 91 -24.87 7.23 -23.03
C ILE A 91 -24.47 6.13 -22.02
N ALA A 92 -24.02 4.98 -22.52
CA ALA A 92 -23.62 3.87 -21.65
C ALA A 92 -22.35 4.15 -20.85
N THR A 93 -21.36 4.82 -21.44
CA THR A 93 -20.07 5.09 -20.79
C THR A 93 -20.08 6.33 -19.91
N TYR A 94 -20.92 7.33 -20.23
CA TYR A 94 -20.99 8.60 -19.48
C TYR A 94 -21.19 8.44 -17.96
N PRO A 95 -22.17 7.64 -17.47
CA PRO A 95 -22.37 7.48 -16.01
C PRO A 95 -21.19 6.79 -15.33
N ILE A 96 -20.50 5.89 -16.02
CA ILE A 96 -19.33 5.18 -15.48
C ILE A 96 -18.18 6.16 -15.32
N ILE A 97 -17.86 6.92 -16.38
CA ILE A 97 -16.81 7.93 -16.36
C ILE A 97 -17.11 8.99 -15.29
N ARG A 98 -18.35 9.47 -15.24
CA ARG A 98 -18.76 10.47 -14.27
C ARG A 98 -18.59 10.00 -12.82
N ARG A 99 -19.00 8.76 -12.52
CA ARG A 99 -18.82 8.16 -11.19
C ARG A 99 -17.34 8.03 -10.83
N LEU A 100 -16.52 7.55 -11.75
CA LEU A 100 -15.08 7.40 -11.55
C LEU A 100 -14.41 8.75 -11.29
N THR A 101 -14.73 9.76 -12.11
CA THR A 101 -14.16 11.12 -11.94
C THR A 101 -14.59 11.75 -10.62
N GLN A 102 -15.85 11.60 -10.22
CA GLN A 102 -16.34 12.11 -8.92
C GLN A 102 -15.61 11.45 -7.74
N ARG A 103 -15.37 10.14 -7.80
CA ARG A 103 -14.66 9.43 -6.74
C ARG A 103 -13.19 9.81 -6.67
N LEU A 104 -12.51 9.97 -7.81
CA LEU A 104 -11.14 10.49 -7.86
C LEU A 104 -11.04 11.91 -7.30
N GLU A 105 -12.04 12.76 -7.57
CA GLU A 105 -12.10 14.11 -7.02
C GLU A 105 -12.25 14.11 -5.50
N LEU A 106 -13.00 13.16 -4.92
CA LEU A 106 -13.10 12.99 -3.46
C LEU A 106 -11.75 12.57 -2.85
N VAL A 107 -11.05 11.62 -3.50
CA VAL A 107 -9.70 11.23 -3.08
C VAL A 107 -8.75 12.42 -3.14
N ARG A 108 -8.76 13.18 -4.25
CA ARG A 108 -7.93 14.38 -4.41
C ARG A 108 -8.16 15.39 -3.30
N ARG A 109 -9.42 15.71 -2.99
CA ARG A 109 -9.78 16.65 -1.90
C ARG A 109 -9.34 16.14 -0.53
N GLY A 110 -9.45 14.83 -0.28
CA GLY A 110 -8.96 14.22 0.97
C GLY A 110 -7.45 14.38 1.12
N VAL A 111 -6.70 14.10 0.05
CA VAL A 111 -5.24 14.28 0.01
C VAL A 111 -4.85 15.75 0.18
N GLU A 112 -5.56 16.69 -0.49
CA GLU A 112 -5.31 18.12 -0.35
C GLU A 112 -5.52 18.61 1.09
N ARG A 113 -6.63 18.23 1.74
CA ARG A 113 -6.89 18.58 3.15
C ARG A 113 -5.81 18.02 4.07
N TRP A 114 -5.43 16.77 3.85
CA TRP A 114 -4.36 16.12 4.61
C TRP A 114 -3.02 16.87 4.43
N GLY A 115 -2.66 17.25 3.20
CA GLY A 115 -1.47 18.05 2.89
C GLY A 115 -1.48 19.46 3.48
N GLN A 116 -2.66 20.02 3.77
CA GLN A 116 -2.82 21.30 4.48
C GLN A 116 -2.71 21.19 6.01
N GLY A 117 -2.41 19.99 6.53
CA GLY A 117 -2.17 19.76 7.95
C GLY A 117 -3.34 19.12 8.71
N ASP A 118 -4.49 18.87 8.08
CA ASP A 118 -5.58 18.07 8.65
C ASP A 118 -5.20 16.58 8.58
N LEU A 119 -4.29 16.15 9.46
CA LEU A 119 -3.80 14.77 9.48
C LEU A 119 -4.91 13.75 9.81
N GLY A 120 -6.03 14.18 10.38
CA GLY A 120 -7.22 13.37 10.64
C GLY A 120 -8.10 13.16 9.40
N ALA A 121 -7.83 13.85 8.28
CA ALA A 121 -8.58 13.68 7.05
C ALA A 121 -8.47 12.25 6.53
N ARG A 122 -9.63 11.67 6.19
CA ARG A 122 -9.73 10.33 5.58
C ARG A 122 -10.55 10.42 4.31
N VAL A 123 -10.29 9.49 3.41
CA VAL A 123 -11.02 9.33 2.15
C VAL A 123 -11.99 8.17 2.28
N GLU A 124 -13.18 8.31 1.72
CA GLU A 124 -14.19 7.26 1.73
C GLU A 124 -13.72 6.03 0.92
N GLU A 125 -13.78 4.84 1.54
CA GLU A 125 -13.34 3.57 0.97
C GLU A 125 -14.49 2.82 0.26
N ALA A 126 -15.33 3.55 -0.47
CA ALA A 126 -16.49 2.95 -1.12
C ALA A 126 -16.11 2.11 -2.35
N GLY A 127 -16.67 0.90 -2.46
CA GLY A 127 -16.50 -0.01 -3.60
C GLY A 127 -15.31 -0.98 -3.51
N ASN A 128 -15.10 -1.76 -4.60
CA ASN A 128 -14.07 -2.80 -4.70
C ASN A 128 -13.16 -2.62 -5.92
N ASP A 129 -13.11 -1.40 -6.46
CA ASP A 129 -12.28 -1.04 -7.61
C ASP A 129 -10.90 -0.49 -7.19
N GLU A 130 -10.07 -0.13 -8.16
CA GLU A 130 -8.73 0.42 -7.97
C GLU A 130 -8.74 1.71 -7.17
N VAL A 131 -9.80 2.52 -7.27
CA VAL A 131 -9.97 3.76 -6.50
C VAL A 131 -10.17 3.45 -5.02
N ALA A 132 -10.95 2.41 -4.69
CA ALA A 132 -11.13 1.97 -3.31
C ALA A 132 -9.83 1.39 -2.73
N VAL A 133 -9.03 0.68 -3.52
CA VAL A 133 -7.69 0.21 -3.11
C VAL A 133 -6.78 1.40 -2.82
N LEU A 134 -6.78 2.42 -3.68
CA LEU A 134 -5.99 3.64 -3.48
C LEU A 134 -6.42 4.38 -2.20
N ALA A 135 -7.74 4.54 -1.98
CA ALA A 135 -8.28 5.17 -0.79
C ALA A 135 -7.84 4.45 0.50
N ARG A 136 -7.93 3.11 0.53
CA ARG A 136 -7.43 2.29 1.66
C ARG A 136 -5.94 2.49 1.92
N ARG A 137 -5.12 2.46 0.87
CA ARG A 137 -3.67 2.68 0.99
C ARG A 137 -3.34 4.08 1.49
N PHE A 138 -4.05 5.08 1.00
CA PHE A 138 -3.92 6.45 1.49
C PHE A 138 -4.31 6.54 2.97
N ASN A 139 -5.47 6.02 3.37
CA ASN A 139 -5.93 6.05 4.76
C ASN A 139 -4.93 5.36 5.71
N GLN A 140 -4.37 4.20 5.32
CA GLN A 140 -3.33 3.52 6.09
C GLN A 140 -2.05 4.36 6.22
N ALA A 141 -1.62 5.04 5.16
CA ALA A 141 -0.47 5.93 5.22
C ALA A 141 -0.75 7.16 6.09
N ALA A 142 -1.92 7.77 5.94
CA ALA A 142 -2.37 8.91 6.73
C ALA A 142 -2.44 8.58 8.23
N GLU A 143 -2.97 7.42 8.59
CA GLU A 143 -3.04 6.94 9.97
C GLU A 143 -1.64 6.75 10.59
N ARG A 144 -0.70 6.19 9.83
CA ARG A 144 0.69 6.02 10.29
C ARG A 144 1.35 7.37 10.56
N VAL A 145 1.18 8.34 9.65
CA VAL A 145 1.76 9.68 9.81
C VAL A 145 1.09 10.43 10.97
N GLU A 146 -0.24 10.37 11.08
CA GLU A 146 -0.97 10.99 12.20
C GLU A 146 -0.51 10.42 13.54
N SER A 147 -0.42 9.09 13.65
CA SER A 147 0.08 8.41 14.85
C SER A 147 1.51 8.83 15.20
N MET A 148 2.40 8.89 14.18
CA MET A 148 3.79 9.34 14.37
C MET A 148 3.86 10.80 14.87
N VAL A 149 3.11 11.72 14.26
CA VAL A 149 3.08 13.13 14.69
C VAL A 149 2.50 13.28 16.09
N ARG A 150 1.46 12.52 16.42
CA ARG A 150 0.86 12.50 17.76
C ARG A 150 1.84 11.99 18.81
N SER A 151 2.54 10.88 18.52
CA SER A 151 3.60 10.32 19.38
C SER A 151 4.71 11.35 19.61
N HIS A 152 5.21 11.99 18.54
CA HIS A 152 6.24 13.03 18.65
C HIS A 152 5.80 14.24 19.47
N LYS A 153 4.58 14.73 19.27
CA LYS A 153 4.02 15.84 20.06
C LYS A 153 3.91 15.48 21.54
N SER A 154 3.43 14.28 21.84
CA SER A 154 3.33 13.75 23.21
C SER A 154 4.72 13.63 23.85
N LEU A 155 5.69 13.07 23.09
CA LEU A 155 7.08 12.93 23.54
C LEU A 155 7.69 14.29 23.89
N LEU A 156 7.57 15.31 23.03
CA LEU A 156 8.10 16.65 23.28
C LEU A 156 7.41 17.36 24.45
N ALA A 157 6.07 17.22 24.57
CA ALA A 157 5.34 17.81 25.68
C ALA A 157 5.76 17.23 27.02
N ASN A 158 5.81 15.90 27.11
CA ASN A 158 6.23 15.20 28.34
C ASN A 158 7.71 15.42 28.65
N ALA A 159 8.58 15.40 27.63
CA ALA A 159 9.99 15.73 27.77
C ALA A 159 10.18 17.13 28.40
N SER A 160 9.41 18.12 27.94
CA SER A 160 9.46 19.50 28.47
C SER A 160 9.07 19.56 29.95
N HIS A 161 8.10 18.74 30.37
CA HIS A 161 7.72 18.66 31.79
C HIS A 161 8.81 17.97 32.64
N GLU A 162 9.35 16.85 32.18
CA GLU A 162 10.36 16.09 32.89
C GLU A 162 11.72 16.79 32.97
N LEU A 163 12.10 17.59 31.96
CA LEU A 163 13.29 18.43 32.00
C LEU A 163 13.17 19.60 32.98
N ARG A 164 11.95 20.12 33.17
CA ARG A 164 11.73 21.28 34.06
C ARG A 164 12.05 20.96 35.53
N SER A 165 11.74 19.75 36.00
CA SER A 165 11.94 19.37 37.40
C SER A 165 13.42 19.35 37.83
N PRO A 166 14.35 18.65 37.16
CA PRO A 166 15.77 18.69 37.52
C PRO A 166 16.38 20.08 37.33
N LEU A 167 15.94 20.83 36.30
CA LEU A 167 16.39 22.19 36.07
C LEU A 167 15.96 23.13 37.21
N ALA A 168 14.73 23.00 37.73
CA ALA A 168 14.26 23.76 38.89
C ALA A 168 15.07 23.43 40.16
N ARG A 169 15.41 22.13 40.38
CA ARG A 169 16.28 21.73 41.52
C ARG A 169 17.66 22.31 41.40
N ILE A 170 18.29 22.30 40.21
CA ILE A 170 19.58 22.91 39.96
C ILE A 170 19.51 24.41 40.23
N ARG A 171 18.52 25.11 39.70
CA ARG A 171 18.31 26.55 39.88
C ARG A 171 18.12 26.92 41.36
N MET A 172 17.25 26.19 42.07
CA MET A 172 17.04 26.39 43.52
C MET A 172 18.32 26.14 44.32
N GLY A 173 19.08 25.08 43.98
CA GLY A 173 20.37 24.79 44.58
C GLY A 173 21.38 25.95 44.40
N LEU A 174 21.39 26.57 43.19
CA LEU A 174 22.23 27.74 42.91
C LEU A 174 21.78 28.99 43.68
N GLU A 175 20.47 29.24 43.75
CA GLU A 175 19.88 30.41 44.45
C GLU A 175 20.09 30.35 45.97
N LEU A 176 20.12 29.12 46.53
CA LEU A 176 20.35 28.88 47.97
C LEU A 176 21.83 28.81 48.36
N MET A 177 22.75 28.96 47.41
CA MET A 177 24.18 29.02 47.69
C MET A 177 24.62 30.41 48.21
N GLU A 178 24.89 30.52 49.47
CA GLU A 178 25.57 31.66 50.09
C GLU A 178 27.09 31.33 50.21
N GLY A 179 27.87 31.71 49.21
CA GLY A 179 29.31 31.46 49.17
C GLY A 179 29.77 30.19 48.40
N ALA A 180 30.89 29.57 48.77
CA ALA A 180 31.35 28.38 48.09
C ALA A 180 30.47 27.17 48.39
N PRO A 181 30.11 26.34 47.34
CA PRO A 181 29.24 25.20 47.54
C PRO A 181 29.85 24.15 48.46
N THR A 182 29.06 23.63 49.38
CA THR A 182 29.45 22.47 50.18
C THR A 182 29.58 21.21 49.33
N ASP A 183 30.37 20.21 49.77
CA ASP A 183 30.51 18.94 49.07
C ASP A 183 29.16 18.20 48.84
N CYS A 184 28.20 18.39 49.75
CA CYS A 184 26.86 17.84 49.63
C CYS A 184 26.07 18.50 48.49
N GLN A 185 26.04 19.84 48.48
CA GLN A 185 25.37 20.63 47.42
C GLN A 185 25.99 20.35 46.04
N ARG A 186 27.33 20.27 45.97
CA ARG A 186 28.01 19.92 44.71
C ARG A 186 27.63 18.53 44.21
N ARG A 187 27.59 17.51 45.09
CA ARG A 187 27.17 16.15 44.71
C ARG A 187 25.75 16.09 44.25
N GLU A 188 24.85 16.81 44.91
CA GLU A 188 23.44 16.87 44.54
C GLU A 188 23.26 17.56 43.17
N MET A 189 23.98 18.63 42.91
CA MET A 189 23.94 19.31 41.60
C MET A 189 24.50 18.43 40.49
N LEU A 190 25.63 17.76 40.69
CA LEU A 190 26.18 16.81 39.72
C LEU A 190 25.22 15.63 39.45
N ARG A 191 24.50 15.15 40.47
CA ARG A 191 23.47 14.14 40.29
C ARG A 191 22.31 14.64 39.43
N ASN A 192 21.78 15.85 39.70
CA ASN A 192 20.71 16.44 38.93
C ASN A 192 21.13 16.72 37.47
N ILE A 193 22.39 17.12 37.22
CA ILE A 193 22.93 17.27 35.85
C ILE A 193 22.99 15.90 35.17
N GLY A 194 23.50 14.88 35.85
CA GLY A 194 23.58 13.52 35.31
C GLY A 194 22.17 12.93 34.96
N GLU A 195 21.16 13.19 35.81
CA GLU A 195 19.77 12.83 35.53
C GLU A 195 19.25 13.53 34.25
N LEU A 196 19.61 14.81 34.07
CA LEU A 196 19.21 15.60 32.90
C LEU A 196 19.89 15.09 31.61
N ASP A 197 21.19 14.83 31.66
CA ASP A 197 21.95 14.27 30.51
C ASP A 197 21.39 12.91 30.11
N GLN A 198 21.13 12.02 31.09
CA GLN A 198 20.51 10.72 30.82
C GLN A 198 19.12 10.86 30.14
N LEU A 199 18.29 11.78 30.61
CA LEU A 199 16.98 12.04 30.06
C LEU A 199 17.07 12.53 28.61
N ILE A 200 17.99 13.44 28.31
CA ILE A 200 18.23 13.93 26.94
C ILE A 200 18.64 12.77 26.02
N GLU A 201 19.56 11.93 26.47
CA GLU A 201 19.99 10.76 25.70
C GLU A 201 18.85 9.78 25.44
N GLU A 202 17.98 9.54 26.43
CA GLU A 202 16.79 8.66 26.28
C GLU A 202 15.79 9.22 25.28
N ILE A 203 15.51 10.53 25.33
CA ILE A 203 14.60 11.20 24.38
C ILE A 203 15.16 11.15 22.96
N LEU A 204 16.47 11.46 22.80
CA LEU A 204 17.12 11.40 21.48
C LEU A 204 17.11 9.97 20.91
N LEU A 205 17.40 8.97 21.76
CA LEU A 205 17.37 7.57 21.32
C LEU A 205 15.96 7.14 20.95
N ALA A 206 14.93 7.48 21.74
CA ALA A 206 13.54 7.18 21.44
C ALA A 206 13.12 7.79 20.08
N SER A 207 13.46 9.08 19.87
CA SER A 207 13.18 9.79 18.62
C SER A 207 13.82 9.13 17.40
N ARG A 208 15.09 8.72 17.50
CA ARG A 208 15.82 8.02 16.41
C ARG A 208 15.27 6.63 16.12
N LEU A 209 14.86 5.89 17.15
CA LEU A 209 14.25 4.57 17.00
C LEU A 209 12.88 4.67 16.31
N ASP A 210 12.05 5.65 16.68
CA ASP A 210 10.75 5.90 16.05
C ASP A 210 10.89 6.30 14.59
N ALA A 211 11.89 7.12 14.25
CA ALA A 211 12.20 7.52 12.88
C ALA A 211 12.79 6.39 12.03
N LYS A 212 13.05 5.22 12.62
CA LYS A 212 13.73 4.08 11.97
C LYS A 212 15.03 4.48 11.28
N GLU A 213 15.77 5.42 11.87
CA GLU A 213 17.07 5.84 11.34
C GLU A 213 18.00 4.64 11.17
N THR A 214 18.67 4.58 10.02
CA THR A 214 19.61 3.50 9.69
C THR A 214 20.92 3.59 10.46
N ASP A 215 21.26 4.75 10.98
CA ASP A 215 22.57 5.07 11.55
C ASP A 215 22.65 4.92 13.09
N ILE A 216 21.83 4.05 13.70
CA ILE A 216 21.87 3.82 15.16
C ILE A 216 22.88 2.72 15.54
N GLY A 217 23.62 2.17 14.57
CA GLY A 217 24.62 1.13 14.74
C GLY A 217 24.48 -0.02 13.73
N THR A 218 25.58 -0.76 13.56
CA THR A 218 25.62 -1.92 12.66
C THR A 218 25.08 -3.16 13.37
N PHE A 219 24.32 -3.97 12.62
CA PHE A 219 23.91 -5.30 13.09
C PHE A 219 25.11 -6.25 13.02
N GLU A 220 25.43 -6.84 14.14
CA GLU A 220 26.51 -7.82 14.32
C GLU A 220 26.02 -9.02 15.12
N ASP A 221 26.80 -10.08 15.18
CA ASP A 221 26.52 -11.20 16.05
C ASP A 221 26.91 -10.81 17.48
N VAL A 222 25.92 -10.73 18.37
CA VAL A 222 26.08 -10.28 19.75
C VAL A 222 25.94 -11.46 20.70
N ASP A 223 26.93 -11.67 21.53
CA ASP A 223 26.86 -12.59 22.68
C ASP A 223 25.92 -12.00 23.74
N LEU A 224 24.63 -12.47 23.66
CA LEU A 224 23.58 -12.01 24.56
C LEU A 224 23.79 -12.49 25.99
N THR A 225 24.39 -13.68 26.16
CA THR A 225 24.68 -14.26 27.47
C THR A 225 25.77 -13.45 28.18
N GLY A 226 26.89 -13.18 27.52
CA GLY A 226 27.94 -12.35 28.06
C GLY A 226 27.48 -10.94 28.40
N LEU A 227 26.67 -10.33 27.50
CA LEU A 227 26.11 -9.01 27.71
C LEU A 227 25.14 -8.96 28.91
N ALA A 228 24.29 -9.97 29.08
CA ALA A 228 23.40 -10.05 30.23
C ALA A 228 24.17 -10.28 31.53
N ALA A 229 25.20 -11.12 31.50
CA ALA A 229 26.05 -11.37 32.66
C ALA A 229 26.76 -10.09 33.16
N GLU A 230 27.30 -9.27 32.23
CA GLU A 230 27.87 -7.99 32.56
C GLU A 230 26.89 -7.03 33.23
N GLU A 231 25.66 -6.92 32.70
CA GLU A 231 24.68 -6.01 33.27
C GLU A 231 24.06 -6.54 34.57
N CYS A 232 23.91 -7.87 34.75
CA CYS A 232 23.48 -8.49 36.01
C CYS A 232 24.52 -8.26 37.13
N ALA A 233 25.80 -8.42 36.82
CA ALA A 233 26.87 -8.20 37.79
C ALA A 233 26.92 -6.76 38.32
N ARG A 234 26.46 -5.76 37.57
CA ARG A 234 26.42 -4.34 38.02
C ARG A 234 25.39 -4.06 39.11
N ILE A 235 24.35 -4.86 39.23
CA ILE A 235 23.25 -4.64 40.16
C ILE A 235 23.02 -5.82 41.09
N ASP A 236 23.94 -6.79 41.07
CA ASP A 236 23.89 -8.01 41.91
C ASP A 236 22.59 -8.84 41.64
N ALA A 237 22.26 -9.04 40.36
CA ALA A 237 21.14 -9.84 39.92
C ALA A 237 21.57 -11.29 39.64
N GLU A 238 20.70 -12.26 39.96
CA GLU A 238 20.95 -13.68 39.71
C GLU A 238 20.66 -14.02 38.25
N LEU A 239 21.67 -14.57 37.53
CA LEU A 239 21.57 -14.97 36.16
C LEU A 239 21.55 -16.49 36.02
N GLU A 240 20.46 -17.03 35.42
CA GLU A 240 20.34 -18.42 34.98
C GLU A 240 20.38 -18.44 33.44
N ALA A 241 21.42 -18.97 32.82
CA ALA A 241 21.54 -19.08 31.37
C ALA A 241 21.62 -20.56 30.94
N SER A 242 20.85 -20.94 29.92
CA SER A 242 20.83 -22.28 29.35
C SER A 242 21.77 -22.39 28.14
N GLY A 243 23.04 -21.94 28.28
CA GLY A 243 24.05 -21.94 27.23
C GLY A 243 24.36 -20.54 26.67
N ASP A 244 25.29 -20.51 25.71
CA ASP A 244 25.71 -19.28 25.04
C ASP A 244 24.67 -18.91 23.94
N LEU A 245 24.00 -17.80 24.09
CA LEU A 245 23.01 -17.30 23.14
C LEU A 245 23.61 -16.14 22.34
N VAL A 246 23.68 -16.32 21.03
CA VAL A 246 24.11 -15.29 20.09
C VAL A 246 22.89 -14.82 19.30
N VAL A 247 22.72 -13.51 19.19
CA VAL A 247 21.64 -12.89 18.42
C VAL A 247 22.21 -11.86 17.45
N ARG A 248 21.61 -11.73 16.29
CA ARG A 248 22.00 -10.70 15.34
C ARG A 248 21.35 -9.37 15.69
N GLY A 249 22.18 -8.40 16.11
CA GLY A 249 21.65 -7.14 16.60
C GLY A 249 22.70 -6.04 16.77
N VAL A 250 22.25 -4.90 17.29
CA VAL A 250 23.08 -3.77 17.65
C VAL A 250 23.45 -3.87 19.13
N SER A 251 24.69 -4.23 19.44
CA SER A 251 25.17 -4.51 20.81
C SER A 251 24.83 -3.40 21.81
N LYS A 252 25.02 -2.13 21.44
CA LYS A 252 24.69 -0.97 22.30
C LYS A 252 23.20 -0.89 22.65
N LEU A 253 22.32 -1.20 21.69
CA LEU A 253 20.87 -1.17 21.90
C LEU A 253 20.41 -2.34 22.77
N LEU A 254 20.92 -3.54 22.52
CA LEU A 254 20.60 -4.72 23.32
C LEU A 254 21.06 -4.54 24.77
N ARG A 255 22.26 -4.01 24.99
CA ARG A 255 22.75 -3.63 26.29
C ARG A 255 21.83 -2.64 27.00
N ARG A 256 21.38 -1.61 26.28
CA ARG A 256 20.45 -0.61 26.85
C ARG A 256 19.10 -1.25 27.23
N ALA A 257 18.58 -2.16 26.40
CA ALA A 257 17.33 -2.86 26.68
C ALA A 257 17.43 -3.70 27.96
N ILE A 258 18.47 -4.52 28.11
CA ILE A 258 18.68 -5.34 29.31
C ILE A 258 18.87 -4.46 30.52
N ARG A 259 19.72 -3.42 30.44
CA ARG A 259 19.93 -2.45 31.52
C ARG A 259 18.62 -1.81 31.98
N ASN A 260 17.77 -1.35 31.04
CA ASN A 260 16.48 -0.73 31.39
C ASN A 260 15.55 -1.70 32.11
N LEU A 261 15.53 -2.98 31.72
CA LEU A 261 14.75 -4.00 32.43
C LEU A 261 15.27 -4.24 33.84
N LEU A 262 16.60 -4.32 34.01
CA LEU A 262 17.22 -4.52 35.30
C LEU A 262 17.07 -3.31 36.24
N GLU A 263 17.28 -2.09 35.72
CA GLU A 263 17.04 -0.85 36.46
C GLU A 263 15.59 -0.70 36.91
N ASN A 264 14.65 -1.12 36.03
CA ASN A 264 13.24 -1.15 36.38
C ASN A 264 12.95 -2.14 37.52
N ALA A 265 13.48 -3.35 37.45
CA ALA A 265 13.35 -4.35 38.50
C ALA A 265 13.94 -3.86 39.83
N ARG A 266 15.11 -3.22 39.81
CA ARG A 266 15.79 -2.66 41.02
C ARG A 266 15.00 -1.51 41.63
N ARG A 267 14.34 -0.70 40.79
CA ARG A 267 13.57 0.47 41.23
C ARG A 267 12.31 0.08 42.00
N TYR A 268 11.62 -0.97 41.54
CA TYR A 268 10.34 -1.38 42.11
C TYR A 268 10.44 -2.58 43.07
N SER A 269 11.64 -3.09 43.32
CA SER A 269 11.86 -4.22 44.22
C SER A 269 13.18 -4.08 44.99
N ASP A 270 13.09 -4.22 46.30
CA ASP A 270 14.26 -4.34 47.18
C ASP A 270 14.76 -5.79 47.29
N GLY A 271 14.03 -6.74 46.73
CA GLY A 271 14.36 -8.16 46.75
C GLY A 271 15.33 -8.58 45.64
N PRO A 272 15.69 -9.89 45.61
CA PRO A 272 16.52 -10.44 44.54
C PRO A 272 15.81 -10.34 43.20
N ILE A 273 16.59 -10.06 42.14
CA ILE A 273 16.18 -9.97 40.76
C ILE A 273 16.62 -11.24 40.05
N ASP A 274 15.68 -12.02 39.52
CA ASP A 274 15.97 -13.25 38.82
C ASP A 274 15.98 -13.00 37.31
N VAL A 275 17.09 -13.33 36.64
CA VAL A 275 17.21 -13.19 35.18
C VAL A 275 17.41 -14.57 34.56
N GLN A 276 16.58 -14.89 33.58
CA GLN A 276 16.66 -16.16 32.86
C GLN A 276 16.89 -15.91 31.38
N LEU A 277 17.92 -16.59 30.81
CA LEU A 277 18.19 -16.63 29.39
C LEU A 277 17.95 -18.05 28.86
N ARG A 278 17.05 -18.17 27.89
CA ARG A 278 16.71 -19.44 27.25
C ARG A 278 16.50 -19.26 25.75
N GLN A 279 16.75 -20.32 25.00
CA GLN A 279 16.33 -20.39 23.60
C GLN A 279 15.07 -21.23 23.47
N GLU A 280 14.01 -20.65 22.92
CA GLU A 280 12.74 -21.33 22.70
C GLU A 280 12.25 -21.07 21.27
N ALA A 281 11.97 -22.12 20.51
CA ALA A 281 11.42 -22.05 19.15
C ALA A 281 12.18 -21.11 18.19
N GLY A 282 13.53 -21.08 18.27
CA GLY A 282 14.37 -20.21 17.45
C GLY A 282 14.41 -18.76 17.88
N MET A 283 13.91 -18.46 19.08
CA MET A 283 13.97 -17.13 19.70
C MET A 283 14.85 -17.18 20.95
N ALA A 284 15.71 -16.20 21.11
CA ALA A 284 16.39 -15.94 22.37
C ALA A 284 15.43 -15.18 23.30
N MET A 285 15.21 -15.67 24.49
CA MET A 285 14.34 -15.11 25.49
C MET A 285 15.15 -14.62 26.69
N VAL A 286 15.02 -13.34 27.03
CA VAL A 286 15.54 -12.73 28.25
C VAL A 286 14.35 -12.43 29.15
N ARG A 287 14.28 -13.08 30.30
CA ARG A 287 13.23 -12.89 31.30
C ARG A 287 13.82 -12.28 32.56
N VAL A 288 13.35 -11.09 32.91
CA VAL A 288 13.77 -10.34 34.12
C VAL A 288 12.59 -10.28 35.07
N CYS A 289 12.70 -10.90 36.22
CA CYS A 289 11.66 -10.98 37.23
C CYS A 289 12.04 -10.25 38.51
N ASP A 290 11.15 -9.40 39.00
CA ASP A 290 11.26 -8.71 40.28
C ASP A 290 10.27 -9.30 41.32
N ARG A 291 10.39 -8.83 42.58
CA ARG A 291 9.50 -9.15 43.70
C ARG A 291 8.78 -7.91 44.21
N GLY A 292 8.54 -6.95 43.34
CA GLY A 292 7.83 -5.72 43.67
C GLY A 292 6.31 -5.89 43.73
N PRO A 293 5.55 -4.79 43.67
CA PRO A 293 4.09 -4.81 43.71
C PRO A 293 3.43 -5.45 42.49
N GLY A 294 4.21 -5.72 41.45
CA GLY A 294 3.70 -6.23 40.17
C GLY A 294 2.99 -5.19 39.32
N VAL A 295 2.45 -5.65 38.18
CA VAL A 295 1.72 -4.80 37.22
C VAL A 295 0.31 -5.36 37.01
N PRO A 296 -0.75 -4.56 37.24
CA PRO A 296 -2.13 -4.97 36.99
C PRO A 296 -2.32 -5.39 35.52
N PRO A 297 -3.10 -6.45 35.24
CA PRO A 297 -3.28 -6.98 33.88
C PRO A 297 -3.67 -5.93 32.84
N GLU A 298 -4.56 -4.99 33.21
CA GLU A 298 -5.09 -3.95 32.32
C GLU A 298 -4.03 -2.91 31.94
N GLN A 299 -2.92 -2.87 32.69
CA GLN A 299 -1.86 -1.87 32.50
C GLN A 299 -0.59 -2.45 31.90
N ARG A 300 -0.50 -3.78 31.73
CA ARG A 300 0.72 -4.46 31.24
C ARG A 300 1.13 -4.04 29.84
N GLU A 301 0.19 -3.66 28.98
CA GLU A 301 0.50 -3.09 27.66
C GLU A 301 0.89 -1.61 27.74
N ARG A 302 0.24 -0.87 28.63
CA ARG A 302 0.41 0.58 28.74
C ARG A 302 1.74 0.99 29.37
N ILE A 303 2.34 0.15 30.22
CA ILE A 303 3.66 0.44 30.81
C ILE A 303 4.78 0.58 29.78
N PHE A 304 4.56 0.16 28.54
CA PHE A 304 5.47 0.35 27.43
C PHE A 304 5.18 1.63 26.61
N GLU A 305 4.16 2.41 26.99
CA GLU A 305 3.93 3.73 26.39
C GLU A 305 4.94 4.74 26.94
N PRO A 306 5.50 5.63 26.10
CA PRO A 306 6.45 6.64 26.56
C PRO A 306 5.84 7.52 27.67
N PHE A 307 6.59 7.77 28.74
CA PHE A 307 6.21 8.56 29.93
C PHE A 307 5.05 8.01 30.74
N TYR A 308 4.58 6.79 30.44
CA TYR A 308 3.52 6.19 31.24
C TYR A 308 4.09 5.68 32.57
N ARG A 309 3.38 5.99 33.65
CA ARG A 309 3.66 5.54 35.02
C ARG A 309 2.40 4.98 35.65
N LEU A 310 2.56 3.95 36.47
CA LEU A 310 1.43 3.39 37.21
C LEU A 310 0.85 4.44 38.19
N PRO A 311 -0.49 4.55 38.33
CA PRO A 311 -1.10 5.41 39.32
C PRO A 311 -0.59 5.08 40.72
N GLY A 312 -0.13 6.09 41.44
CA GLY A 312 0.44 5.93 42.78
C GLY A 312 1.95 5.69 42.85
N ALA A 313 2.66 5.55 41.69
CA ALA A 313 4.11 5.56 41.70
C ALA A 313 4.63 6.93 42.12
N SER A 314 5.47 6.96 43.16
CA SER A 314 6.00 8.20 43.74
C SER A 314 6.97 8.88 42.79
N GLU A 315 6.93 10.22 42.65
CA GLU A 315 7.95 11.01 41.96
C GLU A 315 9.34 10.84 42.59
N ARG A 316 9.41 10.47 43.88
CA ARG A 316 10.66 10.25 44.62
C ARG A 316 11.40 9.00 44.19
N GLU A 317 10.74 8.03 43.56
CA GLU A 317 11.36 6.78 43.10
C GLU A 317 12.15 6.96 41.80
N GLY A 318 12.13 8.16 41.19
CA GLY A 318 12.90 8.48 40.00
C GLY A 318 12.42 7.67 38.77
N GLY A 319 12.72 8.17 37.58
CA GLY A 319 12.39 7.49 36.33
C GLY A 319 11.25 8.14 35.58
N VAL A 320 11.58 8.52 34.39
CA VAL A 320 10.80 9.36 33.49
C VAL A 320 9.70 8.58 32.73
N GLY A 321 9.71 7.24 32.86
CA GLY A 321 8.79 6.38 32.12
C GLY A 321 9.20 6.15 30.65
N LEU A 322 10.47 6.38 30.30
CA LEU A 322 10.98 6.12 28.95
C LEU A 322 11.68 4.75 28.82
N GLY A 323 12.20 4.19 29.91
CA GLY A 323 13.02 2.98 29.88
C GLY A 323 12.30 1.78 29.22
N LEU A 324 11.05 1.46 29.63
CA LEU A 324 10.29 0.35 29.05
C LEU A 324 9.83 0.63 27.61
N ALA A 325 9.52 1.87 27.28
CA ALA A 325 9.22 2.28 25.91
C ALA A 325 10.43 2.07 24.99
N LEU A 326 11.62 2.40 25.46
CA LEU A 326 12.87 2.12 24.73
C LEU A 326 13.10 0.61 24.55
N VAL A 327 12.84 -0.20 25.57
CA VAL A 327 12.94 -1.68 25.42
C VAL A 327 12.01 -2.17 24.30
N ARG A 328 10.78 -1.67 24.25
CA ARG A 328 9.81 -2.03 23.18
C ARG A 328 10.30 -1.61 21.81
N SER A 329 10.77 -0.38 21.65
CA SER A 329 11.29 0.13 20.38
C SER A 329 12.56 -0.63 19.94
N ILE A 330 13.45 -0.97 20.87
CA ILE A 330 14.64 -1.78 20.60
C ILE A 330 14.23 -3.20 20.18
N ALA A 331 13.31 -3.85 20.90
CA ALA A 331 12.82 -5.18 20.54
C ALA A 331 12.24 -5.19 19.11
N GLN A 332 11.36 -4.23 18.78
CA GLN A 332 10.76 -4.10 17.46
C GLN A 332 11.79 -3.86 16.34
N ARG A 333 12.85 -3.08 16.61
CA ARG A 333 13.95 -2.87 15.66
C ARG A 333 14.71 -4.16 15.35
N HIS A 334 14.79 -5.06 16.33
CA HIS A 334 15.40 -6.39 16.20
C HIS A 334 14.41 -7.48 15.80
N HIS A 335 13.22 -7.12 15.27
CA HIS A 335 12.15 -8.06 14.89
C HIS A 335 11.66 -8.95 16.02
N GLY A 336 11.88 -8.50 17.24
CA GLY A 336 11.47 -9.16 18.47
C GLY A 336 10.23 -8.53 19.11
N SER A 337 9.97 -8.93 20.34
CA SER A 337 8.86 -8.42 21.15
C SER A 337 9.23 -8.34 22.62
N VAL A 338 8.50 -7.51 23.36
CA VAL A 338 8.57 -7.46 24.84
C VAL A 338 7.17 -7.44 25.40
N HIS A 339 6.96 -8.16 26.52
CA HIS A 339 5.69 -8.13 27.25
C HIS A 339 5.95 -8.29 28.75
N CYS A 340 4.93 -8.00 29.54
CA CYS A 340 4.96 -8.12 31.00
C CYS A 340 4.00 -9.20 31.46
N GLU A 341 4.47 -10.07 32.35
CA GLU A 341 3.70 -11.14 32.99
C GLU A 341 3.66 -10.91 34.49
N GLY A 342 2.65 -11.47 35.16
CA GLY A 342 2.65 -11.57 36.62
C GLY A 342 3.61 -12.68 37.08
N ARG A 343 4.28 -12.46 38.20
CA ARG A 343 5.07 -13.48 38.87
C ARG A 343 4.22 -14.21 39.90
N ASP A 344 4.33 -15.54 39.96
CA ASP A 344 3.73 -16.34 41.01
C ASP A 344 4.36 -15.97 42.37
N GLY A 345 3.52 -15.58 43.33
CA GLY A 345 3.99 -15.11 44.63
C GLY A 345 4.20 -13.61 44.75
N GLY A 346 3.84 -12.82 43.73
CA GLY A 346 3.98 -11.36 43.66
C GLY A 346 5.20 -10.89 42.88
N GLY A 347 5.06 -9.70 42.25
CA GLY A 347 6.07 -9.11 41.39
C GLY A 347 5.69 -9.12 39.91
N ALA A 348 6.59 -8.66 39.08
CA ALA A 348 6.44 -8.66 37.63
C ALA A 348 7.60 -9.40 36.96
N CYS A 349 7.33 -9.99 35.78
CA CYS A 349 8.31 -10.55 34.89
C CYS A 349 8.24 -9.86 33.52
N PHE A 350 9.34 -9.29 33.07
CA PHE A 350 9.46 -8.69 31.75
C PHE A 350 10.18 -9.69 30.84
N VAL A 351 9.54 -10.01 29.73
CA VAL A 351 10.03 -11.02 28.79
C VAL A 351 10.36 -10.38 27.45
N LEU A 352 11.65 -10.29 27.13
CA LEU A 352 12.17 -9.83 25.86
C LEU A 352 12.48 -11.04 24.97
N ARG A 353 11.91 -11.09 23.78
CA ARG A 353 12.14 -12.14 22.77
C ARG A 353 12.79 -11.54 21.54
N LEU A 354 13.87 -12.16 21.07
CA LEU A 354 14.67 -11.73 19.91
C LEU A 354 14.89 -12.94 19.00
N PRO A 355 14.89 -12.78 17.66
CA PRO A 355 15.34 -13.84 16.75
C PRO A 355 16.78 -14.26 17.06
N ALA A 356 17.02 -15.57 17.20
CA ALA A 356 18.32 -16.17 17.47
C ALA A 356 19.03 -16.63 16.19
#